data_a2d98e2845a6306bc2b8283fff811cf3
#
_entry.id   a2d98e2845a6306bc2b8283fff811cf3
#
_cell.length_a   1.000
_cell.length_b   1.000
_cell.length_c   1.000
_cell.angle_alpha   90.00
_cell.angle_beta   90.00
_cell.angle_gamma   90.00
#
_symmetry.space_group_name_H-M   'P 1'
#
loop_
_entity.id
_entity.type
_entity.pdbx_description
1 polymer ?
#
loop_
_entity_poly.entity_id
_entity_poly.type
_entity_poly.pdbx_seq_one_letter_code
_entity_poly.pdbx_strand_id
1 'polypeptide(L)'
;HLDMLRLFGPVYDETSKTAECIPYVTNTDAQISPLLSAEVVLESVIGDLKTALNLLKESDPVLTDGVRNEGNSIGDNALNYRQFRLNYYAVKALLVRAYAWGHDESNALVTAEEILREVQVEGAEIFPFVTHAAATDVSKPDRVFSSEVMFSLYDSYRGTEIQDKLFLPTLDQIY
;
A
#
# COMPACT_ATOMS: atom_id res chain seq x y z
N HIS A 1 -4.32 -7.72 -6.81
CA HIS A 1 -4.99 -7.62 -8.12
C HIS A 1 -4.80 -6.25 -8.80
N LEU A 2 -4.86 -5.11 -8.07
CA LEU A 2 -4.70 -3.79 -8.69
C LEU A 2 -3.39 -3.65 -9.49
N ASP A 3 -2.27 -4.04 -8.92
CA ASP A 3 -0.98 -3.96 -9.62
C ASP A 3 -0.89 -4.96 -10.79
N MET A 4 -1.51 -6.13 -10.65
CA MET A 4 -1.63 -7.09 -11.76
C MET A 4 -2.48 -6.52 -12.90
N LEU A 5 -3.60 -5.86 -12.57
CA LEU A 5 -4.43 -5.18 -13.58
C LEU A 5 -3.65 -4.07 -14.30
N ARG A 6 -2.85 -3.28 -13.56
CA ARG A 6 -2.03 -2.20 -14.12
C ARG A 6 -0.88 -2.69 -15.02
N LEU A 7 -0.31 -3.86 -14.71
CA LEU A 7 0.84 -4.41 -15.45
C LEU A 7 0.43 -5.26 -16.64
N PHE A 8 -0.67 -5.99 -16.53
CA PHE A 8 -1.07 -7.02 -17.50
C PHE A 8 -2.46 -6.76 -18.11
N GLY A 9 -3.23 -5.83 -17.56
CA GLY A 9 -4.49 -5.39 -18.15
C GLY A 9 -4.30 -4.34 -19.25
N PRO A 10 -5.37 -4.00 -19.96
CA PRO A 10 -5.35 -2.89 -20.91
C PRO A 10 -5.20 -1.56 -20.19
N VAL A 11 -4.80 -0.52 -20.92
CA VAL A 11 -4.97 0.86 -20.46
C VAL A 11 -6.47 1.09 -20.25
N TYR A 12 -6.86 1.49 -19.04
CA TYR A 12 -8.27 1.57 -18.67
C TYR A 12 -8.92 2.80 -19.31
N ASP A 13 -9.83 2.57 -20.24
CA ASP A 13 -10.66 3.59 -20.90
C ASP A 13 -12.01 2.99 -21.34
N GLU A 14 -12.91 3.81 -21.84
CA GLU A 14 -14.25 3.40 -22.26
C GLU A 14 -14.26 2.31 -23.36
N THR A 15 -13.19 2.21 -24.16
CA THR A 15 -13.10 1.26 -25.26
C THR A 15 -12.48 -0.08 -24.86
N SER A 16 -11.58 -0.06 -23.89
CA SER A 16 -10.74 -1.19 -23.50
C SER A 16 -11.17 -1.83 -22.17
N LYS A 17 -11.90 -1.14 -21.31
CA LYS A 17 -12.29 -1.62 -19.98
C LYS A 17 -13.07 -2.94 -19.99
N THR A 18 -13.77 -3.27 -21.09
CA THR A 18 -14.51 -4.53 -21.24
C THR A 18 -13.65 -5.68 -21.74
N ALA A 19 -12.37 -5.45 -22.08
CA ALA A 19 -11.48 -6.50 -22.53
C ALA A 19 -11.12 -7.44 -21.37
N GLU A 20 -11.24 -8.75 -21.61
CA GLU A 20 -10.76 -9.78 -20.68
C GLU A 20 -9.24 -9.72 -20.55
N CYS A 21 -8.72 -9.76 -19.32
CA CYS A 21 -7.30 -9.54 -19.08
C CYS A 21 -6.69 -10.44 -17.99
N ILE A 22 -7.22 -10.43 -16.79
CA ILE A 22 -6.66 -11.20 -15.66
C ILE A 22 -7.77 -11.91 -14.88
N PRO A 23 -7.46 -13.03 -14.21
CA PRO A 23 -8.40 -13.66 -13.29
C PRO A 23 -8.47 -12.88 -11.98
N TYR A 24 -9.62 -12.92 -11.32
CA TYR A 24 -9.79 -12.44 -9.94
C TYR A 24 -9.83 -13.64 -9.00
N VAL A 25 -8.68 -13.96 -8.40
CA VAL A 25 -8.52 -15.15 -7.55
C VAL A 25 -8.81 -14.79 -6.10
N THR A 26 -9.81 -15.42 -5.49
CA THR A 26 -10.25 -15.17 -4.11
C THR A 26 -10.00 -16.34 -3.16
N ASN A 27 -9.52 -17.47 -3.68
CA ASN A 27 -9.25 -18.67 -2.90
C ASN A 27 -7.89 -19.27 -3.25
N THR A 28 -7.47 -20.26 -2.50
CA THR A 28 -6.22 -21.01 -2.70
C THR A 28 -6.40 -22.32 -3.48
N ASP A 29 -7.58 -22.56 -4.02
CA ASP A 29 -7.86 -23.76 -4.79
C ASP A 29 -7.05 -23.78 -6.09
N ALA A 30 -6.55 -24.95 -6.47
CA ALA A 30 -5.74 -25.12 -7.67
C ALA A 30 -6.58 -25.11 -8.98
N GLN A 31 -7.79 -24.55 -8.93
CA GLN A 31 -8.65 -24.46 -10.13
C GLN A 31 -8.29 -23.21 -10.94
N ILE A 32 -8.38 -23.37 -12.26
CA ILE A 32 -8.16 -22.26 -13.19
C ILE A 32 -9.36 -21.31 -13.08
N SER A 33 -9.09 -20.09 -12.65
CA SER A 33 -10.08 -19.00 -12.64
C SER A 33 -10.20 -18.39 -14.04
N PRO A 34 -11.41 -18.06 -14.50
CA PRO A 34 -11.60 -17.42 -15.81
C PRO A 34 -10.98 -16.02 -15.82
N LEU A 35 -10.57 -15.57 -17.01
CA LEU A 35 -10.21 -14.18 -17.21
C LEU A 35 -11.48 -13.31 -17.08
N LEU A 36 -11.33 -12.18 -16.43
CA LEU A 36 -12.39 -11.18 -16.28
C LEU A 36 -11.99 -9.90 -17.00
N SER A 37 -13.00 -9.10 -17.35
CA SER A 37 -12.74 -7.78 -17.93
C SER A 37 -12.08 -6.84 -16.91
N ALA A 38 -11.32 -5.87 -17.41
CA ALA A 38 -10.64 -4.88 -16.57
C ALA A 38 -11.62 -4.13 -15.65
N GLU A 39 -12.83 -3.84 -16.13
CA GLU A 39 -13.90 -3.20 -15.35
C GLU A 39 -14.33 -4.07 -14.18
N VAL A 40 -14.65 -5.34 -14.41
CA VAL A 40 -15.08 -6.28 -13.36
C VAL A 40 -13.98 -6.51 -12.32
N VAL A 41 -12.72 -6.60 -12.75
CA VAL A 41 -11.58 -6.72 -11.83
C VAL A 41 -11.44 -5.47 -10.97
N LEU A 42 -11.54 -4.28 -11.56
CA LEU A 42 -11.43 -3.02 -10.84
C LEU A 42 -12.58 -2.83 -9.84
N GLU A 43 -13.82 -3.13 -10.24
CA GLU A 43 -14.98 -3.10 -9.35
C GLU A 43 -14.83 -4.05 -8.16
N SER A 44 -14.31 -5.25 -8.40
CA SER A 44 -14.02 -6.23 -7.37
C SER A 44 -12.95 -5.72 -6.39
N VAL A 45 -11.87 -5.13 -6.89
CA VAL A 45 -10.82 -4.49 -6.06
C VAL A 45 -11.42 -3.39 -5.19
N ILE A 46 -12.22 -2.50 -5.77
CA ILE A 46 -12.87 -1.41 -5.03
C ILE A 46 -13.82 -1.97 -3.95
N GLY A 47 -14.58 -3.00 -4.28
CA GLY A 47 -15.48 -3.67 -3.34
C GLY A 47 -14.73 -4.28 -2.13
N ASP A 48 -13.64 -4.98 -2.39
CA ASP A 48 -12.79 -5.57 -1.35
C ASP A 48 -12.14 -4.50 -0.47
N LEU A 49 -11.64 -3.41 -1.07
CA LEU A 49 -11.04 -2.29 -0.32
C LEU A 49 -12.08 -1.59 0.57
N LYS A 50 -13.30 -1.39 0.10
CA LYS A 50 -14.40 -0.82 0.91
C LYS A 50 -14.77 -1.74 2.07
N THR A 51 -14.82 -3.04 1.84
CA THR A 51 -15.08 -4.04 2.88
C THR A 51 -13.97 -4.03 3.93
N ALA A 52 -12.71 -4.02 3.49
CA ALA A 52 -11.56 -3.93 4.38
C ALA A 52 -11.56 -2.63 5.22
N LEU A 53 -11.90 -1.49 4.61
CA LEU A 53 -12.03 -0.21 5.34
C LEU A 53 -13.07 -0.28 6.45
N ASN A 54 -14.24 -0.86 6.17
CA ASN A 54 -15.29 -1.00 7.17
C ASN A 54 -14.86 -1.85 8.38
N LEU A 55 -14.13 -2.94 8.11
CA LEU A 55 -13.58 -3.81 9.17
C LEU A 55 -12.46 -3.11 9.97
N LEU A 56 -11.55 -2.44 9.31
CA LEU A 56 -10.41 -1.76 9.94
C LEU A 56 -10.85 -0.53 10.74
N LYS A 57 -11.90 0.16 10.32
CA LYS A 57 -12.43 1.34 11.01
C LYS A 57 -12.79 1.05 12.48
N GLU A 58 -13.19 -0.17 12.79
CA GLU A 58 -13.59 -0.57 14.14
C GLU A 58 -12.46 -1.20 14.96
N SER A 59 -11.39 -1.67 14.29
CA SER A 59 -10.40 -2.54 14.91
C SER A 59 -8.95 -2.11 14.76
N ASP A 60 -8.63 -1.18 13.86
CA ASP A 60 -7.24 -0.82 13.61
C ASP A 60 -6.72 0.20 14.63
N PRO A 61 -5.70 -0.16 15.45
CA PRO A 61 -5.13 0.75 16.43
C PRO A 61 -4.45 1.98 15.83
N VAL A 62 -4.17 2.01 14.52
CA VAL A 62 -3.62 3.20 13.87
C VAL A 62 -4.51 4.42 14.04
N LEU A 63 -5.82 4.22 14.23
CA LEU A 63 -6.81 5.29 14.40
C LEU A 63 -6.74 5.95 15.79
N THR A 64 -6.29 5.22 16.81
CA THR A 64 -6.25 5.69 18.20
C THR A 64 -4.84 5.90 18.71
N ASP A 65 -3.92 5.04 18.32
CA ASP A 65 -2.59 4.94 18.92
C ASP A 65 -1.47 5.24 17.89
N GLY A 66 -1.85 5.59 16.65
CA GLY A 66 -0.89 5.82 15.56
C GLY A 66 -0.14 4.57 15.15
N VAL A 67 1.07 4.76 14.65
CA VAL A 67 1.87 3.72 14.02
C VAL A 67 2.37 2.64 15.00
N ARG A 68 2.54 2.97 16.29
CA ARG A 68 3.05 2.08 17.34
C ARG A 68 4.37 1.41 16.97
N ASN A 69 5.42 2.19 16.84
CA ASN A 69 6.77 1.70 16.50
C ASN A 69 7.48 0.96 17.65
N GLU A 70 6.84 0.80 18.78
CA GLU A 70 7.38 0.10 19.95
C GLU A 70 6.77 -1.30 20.03
N GLY A 71 7.60 -2.32 19.84
CA GLY A 71 7.22 -3.72 20.03
C GLY A 71 7.74 -4.27 21.34
N ASN A 72 7.04 -5.25 21.89
CA ASN A 72 7.54 -6.04 23.00
C ASN A 72 8.44 -7.17 22.48
N SER A 73 9.55 -7.42 23.16
CA SER A 73 10.43 -8.57 22.88
C SER A 73 9.76 -9.92 23.16
N ILE A 74 8.66 -9.92 23.91
CA ILE A 74 7.89 -11.11 24.29
C ILE A 74 6.42 -10.78 24.05
N GLY A 75 5.83 -11.31 22.99
CA GLY A 75 4.41 -11.17 22.73
C GLY A 75 4.04 -10.99 21.27
N ASP A 76 2.75 -10.88 21.02
CA ASP A 76 2.19 -10.64 19.69
C ASP A 76 2.34 -9.17 19.32
N ASN A 77 3.15 -8.90 18.29
CA ASN A 77 3.36 -7.59 17.70
C ASN A 77 2.38 -7.30 16.55
N ALA A 78 1.31 -8.07 16.39
CA ALA A 78 0.36 -7.92 15.28
C ALA A 78 -0.26 -6.52 15.20
N LEU A 79 -0.44 -5.85 16.35
CA LEU A 79 -1.00 -4.51 16.46
C LEU A 79 0.06 -3.39 16.51
N ASN A 80 1.35 -3.73 16.43
CA ASN A 80 2.47 -2.79 16.40
C ASN A 80 3.03 -2.65 14.98
N TYR A 81 3.89 -1.66 14.75
CA TYR A 81 4.53 -1.41 13.46
C TYR A 81 3.52 -1.32 12.31
N ARG A 82 2.47 -0.53 12.52
CA ARG A 82 1.33 -0.48 11.58
C ARG A 82 1.70 -0.03 10.18
N GLN A 83 2.79 0.71 9.98
CA GLN A 83 3.28 1.07 8.64
C GLN A 83 3.84 -0.13 7.83
N PHE A 84 4.16 -1.26 8.48
CA PHE A 84 4.56 -2.49 7.78
C PHE A 84 3.42 -3.49 7.60
N ARG A 85 2.19 -3.07 7.89
CA ARG A 85 0.97 -3.85 7.72
C ARG A 85 -0.06 -3.01 7.01
N LEU A 86 -0.90 -3.65 6.20
CA LEU A 86 -2.04 -2.95 5.61
C LEU A 86 -2.95 -2.43 6.73
N ASN A 87 -2.85 -1.15 7.00
CA ASN A 87 -3.64 -0.43 7.97
C ASN A 87 -4.77 0.35 7.31
N TYR A 88 -5.66 0.94 8.10
CA TYR A 88 -6.80 1.71 7.62
C TYR A 88 -6.43 2.76 6.56
N TYR A 89 -5.40 3.57 6.81
CA TYR A 89 -4.98 4.63 5.87
C TYR A 89 -4.31 4.08 4.62
N ALA A 90 -3.57 2.98 4.75
CA ALA A 90 -2.99 2.29 3.61
C ALA A 90 -4.07 1.75 2.66
N VAL A 91 -5.13 1.14 3.21
CA VAL A 91 -6.28 0.67 2.43
C VAL A 91 -7.02 1.84 1.79
N LYS A 92 -7.21 2.93 2.52
CA LYS A 92 -7.83 4.18 2.00
C LYS A 92 -7.01 4.77 0.84
N ALA A 93 -5.68 4.79 0.96
CA ALA A 93 -4.78 5.24 -0.11
C ALA A 93 -4.80 4.32 -1.34
N LEU A 94 -4.91 3.00 -1.13
CA LEU A 94 -5.12 2.05 -2.24
C LEU A 94 -6.46 2.28 -2.95
N LEU A 95 -7.50 2.63 -2.21
CA LEU A 95 -8.81 2.97 -2.77
C LEU A 95 -8.73 4.23 -3.66
N VAL A 96 -8.01 5.27 -3.21
CA VAL A 96 -7.72 6.46 -4.04
C VAL A 96 -7.04 6.06 -5.35
N ARG A 97 -6.02 5.18 -5.28
CA ARG A 97 -5.32 4.68 -6.48
C ARG A 97 -6.25 3.88 -7.41
N ALA A 98 -7.15 3.08 -6.84
CA ALA A 98 -8.12 2.31 -7.63
C ALA A 98 -9.10 3.22 -8.35
N TYR A 99 -9.65 4.23 -7.67
CA TYR A 99 -10.51 5.24 -8.28
C TYR A 99 -9.79 6.02 -9.38
N ALA A 100 -8.59 6.51 -9.10
CA ALA A 100 -7.79 7.25 -10.09
C ALA A 100 -7.47 6.38 -11.33
N TRP A 101 -7.19 5.08 -11.14
CA TRP A 101 -6.99 4.16 -12.26
C TRP A 101 -8.25 3.97 -13.09
N GLY A 102 -9.42 3.96 -12.46
CA GLY A 102 -10.73 3.86 -13.12
C GLY A 102 -11.27 5.18 -13.66
N HIS A 103 -10.49 6.27 -13.63
CA HIS A 103 -10.93 7.62 -14.01
C HIS A 103 -12.11 8.16 -13.19
N ASP A 104 -12.33 7.63 -11.99
CA ASP A 104 -13.29 8.18 -11.02
C ASP A 104 -12.61 9.25 -10.16
N GLU A 105 -12.35 10.39 -10.80
CA GLU A 105 -11.63 11.51 -10.18
C GLU A 105 -12.38 12.08 -8.97
N SER A 106 -13.69 12.08 -8.99
CA SER A 106 -14.52 12.59 -7.90
C SER A 106 -14.33 11.80 -6.61
N ASN A 107 -14.44 10.47 -6.68
CA ASN A 107 -14.24 9.61 -5.52
C ASN A 107 -12.77 9.56 -5.09
N ALA A 108 -11.83 9.62 -6.04
CA ALA A 108 -10.41 9.72 -5.73
C ALA A 108 -10.09 10.99 -4.93
N LEU A 109 -10.58 12.15 -5.37
CA LEU A 109 -10.37 13.44 -4.70
C LEU A 109 -10.98 13.46 -3.29
N VAL A 110 -12.26 13.11 -3.16
CA VAL A 110 -12.96 13.09 -1.87
C VAL A 110 -12.24 12.19 -0.87
N THR A 111 -11.87 10.96 -1.30
CA THR A 111 -11.17 10.01 -0.42
C THR A 111 -9.78 10.51 -0.03
N ALA A 112 -9.04 11.15 -0.94
CA ALA A 112 -7.73 11.72 -0.64
C ALA A 112 -7.83 12.90 0.36
N GLU A 113 -8.79 13.79 0.19
CA GLU A 113 -9.03 14.89 1.12
C GLU A 113 -9.45 14.42 2.52
N GLU A 114 -10.21 13.32 2.59
CA GLU A 114 -10.53 12.68 3.86
C GLU A 114 -9.28 12.15 4.56
N ILE A 115 -8.38 11.46 3.83
CA ILE A 115 -7.11 10.99 4.41
C ILE A 115 -6.34 12.17 4.98
N LEU A 116 -6.15 13.25 4.21
CA LEU A 116 -5.39 14.42 4.65
C LEU A 116 -5.98 15.05 5.91
N ARG A 117 -7.31 15.19 5.98
CA ARG A 117 -7.98 15.71 7.18
C ARG A 117 -7.81 14.83 8.41
N GLU A 118 -7.80 13.51 8.22
CA GLU A 118 -7.70 12.55 9.32
C GLU A 118 -6.27 12.40 9.84
N VAL A 119 -5.26 12.48 8.97
CA VAL A 119 -3.86 12.24 9.36
C VAL A 119 -3.09 13.48 9.77
N GLN A 120 -3.54 14.68 9.36
CA GLN A 120 -2.87 15.95 9.62
C GLN A 120 -3.61 16.79 10.68
N VAL A 121 -3.90 16.19 11.83
CA VAL A 121 -4.45 16.93 12.97
C VAL A 121 -3.30 17.59 13.71
N GLU A 122 -3.30 18.92 13.77
CA GLU A 122 -2.24 19.71 14.42
C GLU A 122 -1.93 19.21 15.84
N GLY A 123 -0.68 18.83 16.08
CA GLY A 123 -0.21 18.31 17.36
C GLY A 123 -0.58 16.84 17.65
N ALA A 124 -1.20 16.17 16.68
CA ALA A 124 -1.55 14.74 16.75
C ALA A 124 -1.46 14.07 15.38
N GLU A 125 -0.49 14.46 14.56
CA GLU A 125 -0.27 13.90 13.23
C GLU A 125 0.07 12.40 13.32
N ILE A 126 -0.68 11.58 12.59
CA ILE A 126 -0.45 10.13 12.54
C ILE A 126 0.79 9.80 11.72
N PHE A 127 1.01 10.54 10.63
CA PHE A 127 2.16 10.42 9.74
C PHE A 127 2.83 11.79 9.60
N PRO A 128 3.60 12.23 10.63
CA PRO A 128 4.22 13.53 10.61
C PRO A 128 5.33 13.61 9.55
N PHE A 129 5.51 14.80 8.98
CA PHE A 129 6.63 15.05 8.08
C PHE A 129 7.96 14.78 8.79
N VAL A 130 8.92 14.21 8.06
CA VAL A 130 10.26 13.96 8.60
C VAL A 130 10.91 15.29 9.01
N THR A 131 11.53 15.29 10.16
CA THR A 131 12.26 16.48 10.61
C THR A 131 13.59 16.60 9.87
N HIS A 132 14.07 17.83 9.66
CA HIS A 132 15.38 18.08 9.07
C HIS A 132 16.49 17.35 9.87
N ALA A 133 16.40 17.33 11.19
CA ALA A 133 17.36 16.63 12.05
C ALA A 133 17.39 15.12 11.76
N ALA A 134 16.23 14.47 11.62
CA ALA A 134 16.17 13.04 11.29
C ALA A 134 16.69 12.74 9.89
N ALA A 135 16.35 13.57 8.90
CA ALA A 135 16.76 13.38 7.51
C ALA A 135 18.27 13.60 7.30
N THR A 136 18.90 14.45 8.12
CA THR A 136 20.31 14.83 7.98
C THR A 136 21.21 14.27 9.11
N ASP A 137 20.72 13.36 9.95
CA ASP A 137 21.52 12.74 10.99
C ASP A 137 22.80 12.13 10.42
N VAL A 138 23.95 12.42 11.02
CA VAL A 138 25.26 12.01 10.50
C VAL A 138 25.49 10.50 10.61
N SER A 139 24.88 9.87 11.60
CA SER A 139 25.07 8.44 11.91
C SER A 139 23.99 7.54 11.35
N LYS A 140 22.73 8.01 11.36
CA LYS A 140 21.55 7.25 10.96
C LYS A 140 20.52 8.14 10.25
N PRO A 141 20.85 8.69 9.07
CA PRO A 141 19.91 9.55 8.36
C PRO A 141 18.67 8.77 7.93
N ASP A 142 17.48 9.33 8.20
CA ASP A 142 16.24 8.79 7.65
C ASP A 142 16.09 9.21 6.18
N ARG A 143 16.56 8.36 5.29
CA ARG A 143 16.53 8.58 3.82
C ARG A 143 15.25 8.10 3.17
N VAL A 144 14.38 7.42 3.90
CA VAL A 144 13.12 6.89 3.40
C VAL A 144 11.93 7.66 3.93
N PHE A 145 12.17 8.69 4.76
CA PHE A 145 11.13 9.51 5.39
C PHE A 145 10.10 8.64 6.11
N SER A 146 10.62 7.78 6.99
CA SER A 146 9.86 6.69 7.60
C SER A 146 8.63 7.14 8.35
N SER A 147 8.64 8.36 8.93
CA SER A 147 7.49 8.94 9.63
C SER A 147 6.31 9.28 8.70
N GLU A 148 6.57 9.54 7.40
CA GLU A 148 5.56 9.90 6.40
C GLU A 148 4.94 8.67 5.72
N VAL A 149 5.52 7.48 5.93
CA VAL A 149 5.12 6.26 5.22
C VAL A 149 3.85 5.67 5.83
N MET A 150 2.77 5.66 5.09
CA MET A 150 1.52 5.01 5.49
C MET A 150 1.61 3.49 5.43
N PHE A 151 2.35 2.96 4.43
CA PHE A 151 2.58 1.53 4.26
C PHE A 151 3.84 1.26 3.46
N SER A 152 4.65 0.32 3.95
CA SER A 152 5.76 -0.25 3.18
C SER A 152 5.92 -1.74 3.48
N LEU A 153 6.45 -2.47 2.52
CA LEU A 153 6.84 -3.86 2.73
C LEU A 153 8.22 -3.88 3.40
N TYR A 154 8.32 -4.64 4.49
CA TYR A 154 9.60 -4.92 5.12
C TYR A 154 10.13 -6.26 4.63
N ASP A 155 11.28 -6.22 3.98
CA ASP A 155 12.01 -7.40 3.54
C ASP A 155 13.38 -7.45 4.25
N SER A 156 13.54 -8.39 5.16
CA SER A 156 14.78 -8.60 5.92
C SER A 156 15.93 -9.13 5.05
N TYR A 157 15.61 -9.72 3.91
CA TYR A 157 16.59 -10.29 2.97
C TYR A 157 16.93 -9.35 1.81
N ARG A 158 16.36 -8.13 1.77
CA ARG A 158 16.56 -7.19 0.66
C ARG A 158 18.03 -6.94 0.34
N GLY A 159 18.90 -6.87 1.35
CA GLY A 159 20.35 -6.68 1.15
C GLY A 159 20.96 -7.81 0.32
N THR A 160 20.72 -9.05 0.72
CA THR A 160 21.37 -10.24 0.13
C THR A 160 20.64 -10.76 -1.11
N GLU A 161 19.32 -10.63 -1.17
CA GLU A 161 18.54 -11.23 -2.28
C GLU A 161 18.27 -10.25 -3.42
N ILE A 162 18.12 -8.97 -3.12
CA ILE A 162 17.81 -7.95 -4.14
C ILE A 162 19.01 -7.08 -4.43
N GLN A 163 19.57 -6.42 -3.42
CA GLN A 163 20.65 -5.46 -3.61
C GLN A 163 21.91 -6.13 -4.13
N ASP A 164 22.33 -7.22 -3.50
CA ASP A 164 23.54 -7.94 -3.88
C ASP A 164 23.42 -8.69 -5.22
N LYS A 165 22.18 -9.07 -5.60
CA LYS A 165 21.96 -9.80 -6.87
C LYS A 165 21.61 -8.90 -8.05
N LEU A 166 21.04 -7.71 -7.83
CA LEU A 166 20.52 -6.87 -8.90
C LEU A 166 21.17 -5.49 -9.00
N PHE A 167 21.84 -5.02 -7.94
CA PHE A 167 22.31 -3.63 -7.86
C PHE A 167 23.79 -3.47 -7.45
N LEU A 168 24.58 -4.56 -7.40
CA LEU A 168 25.99 -4.45 -7.13
C LEU A 168 26.75 -3.79 -8.30
N PRO A 169 27.76 -2.94 -8.01
CA PRO A 169 28.60 -2.34 -9.05
C PRO A 169 29.38 -3.37 -9.88
N THR A 170 29.44 -4.62 -9.43
CA THR A 170 30.18 -5.73 -10.07
C THR A 170 29.30 -6.62 -10.96
N LEU A 171 28.04 -6.24 -11.19
CA LEU A 171 27.12 -7.02 -12.06
C LEU A 171 27.67 -7.23 -13.47
N ASP A 172 28.38 -6.23 -14.03
CA ASP A 172 29.03 -6.32 -15.34
C ASP A 172 30.14 -7.40 -15.42
N GLN A 173 30.53 -7.97 -14.28
CA GLN A 173 31.56 -9.02 -14.23
C GLN A 173 30.98 -10.44 -14.14
N ILE A 174 29.66 -10.58 -14.06
CA ILE A 174 28.96 -11.86 -13.85
C ILE A 174 28.31 -12.39 -15.13
N TYR A 175 28.25 -11.57 -16.20
CA TYR A 175 27.68 -11.93 -17.51
C TYR A 175 28.66 -11.75 -18.64
#